data_cf27f43cc434ef9453095544638b805e
#
_entry.id   cf27f43cc434ef9453095544638b805e
#
_cell.length_a   1.000
_cell.length_b   1.000
_cell.length_c   1.000
_cell.angle_alpha   90.00
_cell.angle_beta   90.00
_cell.angle_gamma   90.00
#
_symmetry.space_group_name_H-M   'P 1'
#
loop_
_entity.id
_entity.type
_entity.pdbx_description
1 polymer ?
#
loop_
_entity_poly.entity_id
_entity_poly.type
_entity_poly.pdbx_seq_one_letter_code
_entity_poly.pdbx_strand_id
1 'polypeptide(L)'
;MNQAFFIQLAASGVAVAAMVGLAAWANIARPAQPLDDARARQLLAEEFPERTLEGLWVAIDGLGAVAKSGAMALVLCRLGDGYVARQIPWAQALAASFKDGRISIDLADVAAPRAVIALDAWPPKGLRKELAA
;
A
#
# COMPACT_ATOMS: atom_id res chain seq x y z
N MET A 1 -19.19 -41.05 32.47
CA MET A 1 -19.22 -39.87 31.63
C MET A 1 -20.58 -39.70 31.07
N ASN A 2 -21.09 -38.57 31.25
CA ASN A 2 -22.46 -38.32 30.92
C ASN A 2 -22.58 -37.48 29.63
N GLN A 3 -23.77 -37.45 29.09
CA GLN A 3 -24.07 -36.71 27.88
C GLN A 3 -23.81 -35.22 28.03
N ALA A 4 -23.90 -34.66 29.22
CA ALA A 4 -23.67 -33.24 29.47
C ALA A 4 -22.23 -32.81 29.14
N PHE A 5 -21.25 -33.66 29.40
CA PHE A 5 -19.86 -33.40 29.05
C PHE A 5 -19.66 -33.29 27.55
N PHE A 6 -20.23 -34.22 26.78
CA PHE A 6 -20.14 -34.23 25.31
C PHE A 6 -20.87 -33.05 24.70
N ILE A 7 -22.02 -32.70 25.24
CA ILE A 7 -22.79 -31.53 24.74
C ILE A 7 -22.02 -30.26 25.00
N GLN A 8 -21.43 -30.11 26.17
CA GLN A 8 -20.65 -28.94 26.50
C GLN A 8 -19.38 -28.81 25.63
N LEU A 9 -18.70 -29.93 25.39
CA LEU A 9 -17.53 -29.99 24.53
C LEU A 9 -17.89 -29.62 23.09
N ALA A 10 -18.99 -30.16 22.56
CA ALA A 10 -19.48 -29.86 21.22
C ALA A 10 -19.87 -28.37 21.08
N ALA A 11 -20.56 -27.81 22.06
CA ALA A 11 -20.94 -26.43 22.08
C ALA A 11 -19.74 -25.48 22.06
N SER A 12 -18.72 -25.81 22.88
CA SER A 12 -17.47 -25.03 22.89
C SER A 12 -16.73 -25.11 21.56
N GLY A 13 -16.65 -26.30 20.96
CA GLY A 13 -16.03 -26.51 19.66
C GLY A 13 -16.71 -25.71 18.56
N VAL A 14 -18.04 -25.71 18.53
CA VAL A 14 -18.83 -24.95 17.56
C VAL A 14 -18.61 -23.44 17.74
N ALA A 15 -18.58 -22.96 18.97
CA ALA A 15 -18.34 -21.54 19.25
C ALA A 15 -16.96 -21.08 18.74
N VAL A 16 -15.92 -21.86 19.02
CA VAL A 16 -14.57 -21.57 18.54
C VAL A 16 -14.49 -21.61 17.03
N ALA A 17 -15.09 -22.62 16.39
CA ALA A 17 -15.12 -22.75 14.94
C ALA A 17 -15.85 -21.56 14.28
N ALA A 18 -16.95 -21.11 14.88
CA ALA A 18 -17.70 -19.95 14.40
C ALA A 18 -16.87 -18.67 14.48
N MET A 19 -16.13 -18.46 15.58
CA MET A 19 -15.28 -17.30 15.74
C MET A 19 -14.12 -17.30 14.72
N VAL A 20 -13.47 -18.44 14.53
CA VAL A 20 -12.39 -18.57 13.53
C VAL A 20 -12.93 -18.38 12.13
N GLY A 21 -14.09 -18.94 11.83
CA GLY A 21 -14.74 -18.78 10.52
C GLY A 21 -15.11 -17.33 10.22
N LEU A 22 -15.66 -16.62 11.21
CA LEU A 22 -15.98 -15.20 11.08
C LEU A 22 -14.74 -14.34 10.89
N ALA A 23 -13.67 -14.61 11.62
CA ALA A 23 -12.41 -13.89 11.48
C ALA A 23 -11.81 -14.10 10.08
N ALA A 24 -11.79 -15.35 9.61
CA ALA A 24 -11.30 -15.68 8.28
C ALA A 24 -12.17 -15.03 7.19
N TRP A 25 -13.49 -15.08 7.34
CA TRP A 25 -14.41 -14.44 6.41
C TRP A 25 -14.23 -12.93 6.37
N ALA A 26 -14.06 -12.29 7.52
CA ALA A 26 -13.84 -10.85 7.62
C ALA A 26 -12.53 -10.45 6.92
N ASN A 27 -11.48 -11.24 7.05
CA ASN A 27 -10.22 -11.01 6.36
C ASN A 27 -10.35 -11.16 4.84
N ILE A 28 -11.12 -12.15 4.38
CA ILE A 28 -11.38 -12.36 2.96
C ILE A 28 -12.30 -11.27 2.41
N ALA A 29 -13.30 -10.86 3.18
CA ALA A 29 -14.28 -9.86 2.77
C ALA A 29 -13.74 -8.43 2.81
N ARG A 30 -12.59 -8.21 3.42
CA ARG A 30 -11.92 -6.90 3.45
C ARG A 30 -10.68 -6.91 2.59
N PRO A 31 -10.82 -6.81 1.24
CA PRO A 31 -9.65 -6.55 0.41
C PRO A 31 -9.04 -5.22 0.85
N ALA A 32 -7.73 -5.06 0.68
CA ALA A 32 -7.09 -3.80 0.96
C ALA A 32 -7.85 -2.70 0.22
N GLN A 33 -8.32 -1.68 0.95
CA GLN A 33 -9.07 -0.60 0.33
C GLN A 33 -8.16 0.18 -0.61
N PRO A 34 -8.68 0.59 -1.78
CA PRO A 34 -7.90 1.42 -2.68
C PRO A 34 -7.44 2.70 -1.98
N LEU A 35 -6.23 3.13 -2.29
CA LEU A 35 -5.71 4.38 -1.74
C LEU A 35 -6.42 5.56 -2.37
N ASP A 36 -6.78 6.54 -1.54
CA ASP A 36 -7.10 7.89 -1.98
C ASP A 36 -6.01 8.84 -1.46
N ASP A 37 -6.13 10.11 -1.77
CA ASP A 37 -5.16 11.13 -1.34
C ASP A 37 -5.03 11.16 0.19
N ALA A 38 -6.16 11.18 0.89
CA ALA A 38 -6.16 11.26 2.36
C ALA A 38 -5.53 10.02 3.00
N ARG A 39 -5.84 8.84 2.50
CA ARG A 39 -5.30 7.60 3.03
C ARG A 39 -3.80 7.48 2.75
N ALA A 40 -3.38 7.84 1.54
CA ALA A 40 -1.96 7.81 1.18
C ALA A 40 -1.16 8.79 2.06
N ARG A 41 -1.66 9.99 2.28
CA ARG A 41 -1.02 10.96 3.18
C ARG A 41 -0.93 10.45 4.60
N GLN A 42 -1.98 9.80 5.09
CA GLN A 42 -2.01 9.22 6.43
C GLN A 42 -0.94 8.13 6.57
N LEU A 43 -0.87 7.19 5.63
CA LEU A 43 0.11 6.10 5.66
C LEU A 43 1.55 6.62 5.59
N LEU A 44 1.79 7.61 4.75
CA LEU A 44 3.11 8.22 4.63
C LEU A 44 3.49 9.00 5.89
N ALA A 45 2.53 9.68 6.53
CA ALA A 45 2.77 10.38 7.78
C ALA A 45 3.09 9.42 8.94
N GLU A 46 2.46 8.25 8.95
CA GLU A 46 2.74 7.21 9.95
C GLU A 46 4.15 6.62 9.78
N GLU A 47 4.55 6.40 8.53
CA GLU A 47 5.85 5.79 8.21
C GLU A 47 6.98 6.81 8.24
N PHE A 48 6.73 8.02 7.78
CA PHE A 48 7.74 9.10 7.69
C PHE A 48 7.20 10.38 8.34
N PRO A 49 7.03 10.39 9.69
CA PRO A 49 6.40 11.53 10.37
C PRO A 49 7.20 12.84 10.27
N GLU A 50 8.50 12.75 10.00
CA GLU A 50 9.37 13.92 9.90
C GLU A 50 9.40 14.53 8.51
N ARG A 51 8.77 13.89 7.53
CA ARG A 51 8.81 14.33 6.14
C ARG A 51 7.60 15.14 5.78
N THR A 52 7.85 16.23 5.05
CA THR A 52 6.79 17.05 4.46
C THR A 52 6.62 16.66 2.99
N LEU A 53 5.39 16.40 2.58
CA LEU A 53 5.10 16.03 1.21
C LEU A 53 4.96 17.29 0.34
N GLU A 54 5.80 17.39 -0.68
CA GLU A 54 5.73 18.48 -1.66
C GLU A 54 4.75 18.15 -2.79
N GLY A 55 4.52 16.88 -3.04
CA GLY A 55 3.57 16.40 -4.04
C GLY A 55 3.19 14.96 -3.76
N LEU A 56 2.02 14.58 -4.21
CA LEU A 56 1.50 13.23 -4.03
C LEU A 56 0.72 12.82 -5.27
N TRP A 57 1.03 11.65 -5.80
CA TRP A 57 0.36 11.06 -6.95
C TRP A 57 -0.12 9.67 -6.58
N VAL A 58 -1.43 9.52 -6.44
CA VAL A 58 -2.05 8.23 -6.10
C VAL A 58 -2.34 7.48 -7.40
N ALA A 59 -2.08 6.18 -7.40
CA ALA A 59 -2.34 5.33 -8.55
C ALA A 59 -3.82 5.37 -8.95
N ILE A 60 -4.10 5.28 -10.24
CA ILE A 60 -5.46 5.30 -10.78
C ILE A 60 -6.29 4.15 -10.20
N ASP A 61 -5.66 2.98 -10.02
CA ASP A 61 -6.30 1.80 -9.45
C ASP A 61 -6.27 1.78 -7.91
N GLY A 62 -5.65 2.79 -7.28
CA GLY A 62 -5.54 2.87 -5.82
C GLY A 62 -4.59 1.86 -5.19
N LEU A 63 -3.75 1.20 -5.97
CA LEU A 63 -2.85 0.15 -5.48
C LEU A 63 -1.44 0.65 -5.15
N GLY A 64 -1.23 1.95 -5.18
CA GLY A 64 0.05 2.54 -4.84
C GLY A 64 0.01 4.05 -4.91
N ALA A 65 1.11 4.68 -4.54
CA ALA A 65 1.27 6.12 -4.61
C ALA A 65 2.75 6.49 -4.63
N VAL A 66 3.06 7.64 -5.19
CA VAL A 66 4.39 8.21 -5.16
C VAL A 66 4.28 9.63 -4.61
N ALA A 67 5.14 9.97 -3.66
CA ALA A 67 5.19 11.31 -3.09
C ALA A 67 6.60 11.87 -3.22
N LYS A 68 6.70 13.17 -3.38
CA LYS A 68 7.97 13.88 -3.36
C LYS A 68 8.17 14.55 -2.01
N SER A 69 9.32 14.33 -1.41
CA SER A 69 9.72 14.97 -0.16
C SER A 69 11.20 15.37 -0.26
N GLY A 70 11.47 16.63 -0.57
CA GLY A 70 12.82 17.12 -0.81
C GLY A 70 13.48 16.37 -1.97
N ALA A 71 14.65 15.81 -1.74
CA ALA A 71 15.39 15.03 -2.73
C ALA A 71 14.98 13.55 -2.76
N MET A 72 13.97 13.16 -1.99
CA MET A 72 13.53 11.77 -1.86
C MET A 72 12.15 11.56 -2.47
N ALA A 73 11.94 10.37 -2.99
CA ALA A 73 10.63 9.88 -3.36
C ALA A 73 10.16 8.87 -2.33
N LEU A 74 8.94 9.03 -1.87
CA LEU A 74 8.30 8.10 -0.95
C LEU A 74 7.31 7.27 -1.76
N VAL A 75 7.50 5.96 -1.78
CA VAL A 75 6.71 5.06 -2.62
C VAL A 75 5.87 4.17 -1.73
N LEU A 76 4.55 4.22 -1.94
CA LEU A 76 3.61 3.26 -1.35
C LEU A 76 3.28 2.23 -2.39
N CYS A 77 3.42 0.96 -2.04
CA CYS A 77 3.00 -0.12 -2.91
C CYS A 77 2.29 -1.20 -2.10
N ARG A 78 1.37 -1.88 -2.77
CA ARG A 78 0.62 -2.96 -2.14
C ARG A 78 1.49 -4.19 -1.98
N LEU A 79 1.49 -4.75 -0.77
CA LEU A 79 2.14 -6.03 -0.48
C LEU A 79 1.16 -6.87 0.34
N GLY A 80 0.62 -7.93 -0.27
CA GLY A 80 -0.41 -8.73 0.38
C GLY A 80 -1.67 -7.92 0.65
N ASP A 81 -2.12 -7.88 1.90
CA ASP A 81 -3.34 -7.20 2.34
C ASP A 81 -3.11 -5.73 2.72
N GLY A 82 -1.87 -5.28 2.70
CA GLY A 82 -1.52 -3.95 3.16
C GLY A 82 -0.64 -3.21 2.18
N TYR A 83 -0.12 -2.10 2.65
CA TYR A 83 0.78 -1.25 1.89
C TYR A 83 2.11 -1.13 2.60
N VAL A 84 3.19 -1.11 1.84
CA VAL A 84 4.52 -0.84 2.36
C VAL A 84 5.02 0.49 1.78
N ALA A 85 5.73 1.24 2.61
CA ALA A 85 6.32 2.49 2.22
C ALA A 85 7.84 2.32 2.11
N ARG A 86 8.40 2.84 1.02
CA ARG A 86 9.84 2.81 0.78
C ARG A 86 10.31 4.19 0.35
N GLN A 87 11.56 4.47 0.61
CA GLN A 87 12.18 5.74 0.30
C GLN A 87 13.33 5.51 -0.67
N ILE A 88 13.30 6.24 -1.79
CA ILE A 88 14.35 6.19 -2.80
C ILE A 88 14.73 7.62 -3.20
N PRO A 89 15.90 7.84 -3.82
CA PRO A 89 16.21 9.16 -4.37
C PRO A 89 15.20 9.59 -5.42
N TRP A 90 14.80 10.84 -5.39
CA TRP A 90 13.84 11.39 -6.36
C TRP A 90 14.32 11.23 -7.80
N ALA A 91 15.62 11.42 -8.04
CA ALA A 91 16.22 11.23 -9.36
C ALA A 91 16.00 9.80 -9.89
N GLN A 92 16.06 8.81 -9.01
CA GLN A 92 15.79 7.42 -9.38
C GLN A 92 14.33 7.20 -9.77
N ALA A 93 13.41 7.84 -9.06
CA ALA A 93 11.99 7.77 -9.40
C ALA A 93 11.71 8.43 -10.75
N LEU A 94 12.36 9.57 -11.05
CA LEU A 94 12.22 10.24 -12.34
C LEU A 94 12.77 9.41 -13.50
N ALA A 95 13.82 8.62 -13.24
CA ALA A 95 14.44 7.76 -14.24
C ALA A 95 13.70 6.45 -14.44
N ALA A 96 12.66 6.17 -13.64
CA ALA A 96 11.91 4.92 -13.72
C ALA A 96 11.20 4.78 -15.07
N SER A 97 11.07 3.54 -15.53
CA SER A 97 10.41 3.24 -16.81
C SER A 97 8.92 3.49 -16.71
N PHE A 98 8.37 4.29 -17.63
CA PHE A 98 6.93 4.48 -17.78
C PHE A 98 6.48 3.86 -19.10
N LYS A 99 5.61 2.86 -18.99
CA LYS A 99 5.10 2.13 -20.15
C LYS A 99 3.68 1.66 -19.88
N ASP A 100 2.80 1.83 -20.89
CA ASP A 100 1.40 1.36 -20.82
C ASP A 100 0.62 1.93 -19.62
N GLY A 101 0.88 3.19 -19.28
CA GLY A 101 0.23 3.86 -18.16
C GLY A 101 0.73 3.39 -16.79
N ARG A 102 1.90 2.75 -16.73
CA ARG A 102 2.47 2.25 -15.48
C ARG A 102 3.94 2.63 -15.33
N ILE A 103 4.26 3.12 -14.14
CA ILE A 103 5.64 3.37 -13.75
C ILE A 103 6.17 2.15 -13.00
N SER A 104 7.38 1.73 -13.35
CA SER A 104 8.05 0.60 -12.70
C SER A 104 9.28 1.13 -11.99
N ILE A 105 9.27 1.06 -10.66
CA ILE A 105 10.32 1.59 -9.80
C ILE A 105 11.04 0.45 -9.12
N ASP A 106 12.36 0.41 -9.26
CA ASP A 106 13.19 -0.55 -8.55
C ASP A 106 13.43 -0.04 -7.12
N LEU A 107 12.99 -0.81 -6.13
CA LEU A 107 13.11 -0.45 -4.73
C LEU A 107 14.35 -1.06 -4.05
N ALA A 108 15.03 -1.96 -4.74
CA ALA A 108 16.20 -2.69 -4.21
C ALA A 108 15.92 -3.37 -2.86
N ASP A 109 14.70 -3.81 -2.63
CA ASP A 109 14.26 -4.46 -1.40
C ASP A 109 13.90 -5.90 -1.69
N VAL A 110 14.36 -6.83 -0.85
CA VAL A 110 14.13 -8.27 -1.04
C VAL A 110 12.63 -8.61 -0.94
N ALA A 111 11.90 -7.95 -0.04
CA ALA A 111 10.47 -8.20 0.14
C ALA A 111 9.61 -7.51 -0.93
N ALA A 112 10.05 -6.37 -1.45
CA ALA A 112 9.34 -5.61 -2.46
C ALA A 112 10.36 -5.06 -3.47
N PRO A 113 10.87 -5.89 -4.40
CA PRO A 113 11.96 -5.47 -5.28
C PRO A 113 11.55 -4.43 -6.31
N ARG A 114 10.27 -4.39 -6.68
CA ARG A 114 9.77 -3.47 -7.69
C ARG A 114 8.37 -2.99 -7.34
N ALA A 115 8.13 -1.69 -7.48
CA ALA A 115 6.80 -1.11 -7.38
C ALA A 115 6.29 -0.77 -8.78
N VAL A 116 5.07 -1.21 -9.09
CA VAL A 116 4.40 -0.88 -10.34
C VAL A 116 3.16 -0.06 -9.99
N ILE A 117 3.10 1.17 -10.50
CA ILE A 117 2.06 2.12 -10.13
C ILE A 117 1.42 2.65 -11.41
N ALA A 118 0.10 2.53 -11.51
CA ALA A 118 -0.67 3.01 -12.65
C ALA A 118 -0.91 4.52 -12.53
N LEU A 119 -0.38 5.29 -13.46
CA LEU A 119 -0.50 6.74 -13.49
C LEU A 119 -0.85 7.22 -14.90
N ASP A 120 -1.49 8.40 -15.00
CA ASP A 120 -1.81 9.00 -16.29
C ASP A 120 -0.55 9.39 -17.07
N ALA A 121 0.45 9.90 -16.37
CA ALA A 121 1.71 10.33 -16.97
C ALA A 121 2.83 10.30 -15.92
N TRP A 122 4.04 10.08 -16.38
CA TRP A 122 5.22 10.18 -15.54
C TRP A 122 6.40 10.70 -16.34
N PRO A 123 7.18 11.67 -15.88
CA PRO A 123 6.89 12.47 -14.68
C PRO A 123 5.67 13.37 -14.87
N PRO A 124 5.01 13.78 -13.77
CA PRO A 124 3.83 14.64 -13.87
C PRO A 124 4.17 15.98 -14.54
N LYS A 125 3.26 16.45 -15.40
CA LYS A 125 3.52 17.66 -16.21
C LYS A 125 3.80 18.92 -15.38
N GLY A 126 3.11 19.09 -14.26
CA GLY A 126 3.31 20.23 -13.37
C GLY A 126 4.70 20.24 -12.72
N LEU A 127 5.24 19.09 -12.45
CA LEU A 127 6.54 18.95 -11.81
C LEU A 127 7.70 19.26 -12.75
N ARG A 128 7.54 19.00 -14.06
CA ARG A 128 8.57 19.32 -15.05
C ARG A 128 8.89 20.81 -15.10
N LYS A 129 7.89 21.67 -14.91
CA LYS A 129 8.09 23.12 -14.88
C LYS A 129 8.89 23.55 -13.66
N GLU A 130 8.63 22.94 -12.51
CA GLU A 130 9.36 23.23 -11.28
C GLU A 130 10.80 22.73 -11.33
N LEU A 131 11.04 21.58 -11.94
CA LEU A 131 12.38 21.03 -12.10
C LEU A 131 13.20 21.73 -13.18
N ALA A 132 12.53 22.33 -14.16
CA ALA A 132 13.20 23.08 -15.22
C ALA A 132 13.52 24.54 -14.82
N ALA A 133 12.92 24.98 -13.74
CA ALA A 133 13.19 26.28 -13.16
C ALA A 133 14.27 26.17 -12.09
#